data_22117640d25c2f8bde3886ab1080b910
#
_entry.id   22117640d25c2f8bde3886ab1080b910
#
_cell.length_a   1.000
_cell.length_b   1.000
_cell.length_c   1.000
_cell.angle_alpha   90.00
_cell.angle_beta   90.00
_cell.angle_gamma   90.00
#
_symmetry.space_group_name_H-M   'P 1'
#
loop_
_entity.id
_entity.type
_entity.pdbx_description
1 polymer ?
#
loop_
_entity_poly.entity_id
_entity_poly.type
_entity_poly.pdbx_seq_one_letter_code
_entity_poly.pdbx_strand_id
1 'polypeptide(L)'
;MQAAGHKLPILPRKDDPGTERYMEYFYKYCADLLFKPLMTLQEWKTCKEATLLMTREETNRYVYLCDLLHNFVLQHLFRSYFYVTSSNILPRVATLLKGRDKHLRHCEFSNTFDHILHFMFPFSTAAFRIFRLLLKQNNPNSHAQLMKHDILKPILDMTSQELRRDNLLSCSCQEYFENMRKV
;
A
#
# COMPACT_ATOMS: atom_id res chain seq x y z
N MET A 1 -28.48 37.79 -1.50
CA MET A 1 -27.24 37.18 -1.07
C MET A 1 -27.06 35.90 -1.90
N GLN A 2 -26.18 35.95 -2.92
CA GLN A 2 -25.90 34.80 -3.79
C GLN A 2 -24.78 33.98 -3.14
N ALA A 3 -25.05 32.68 -2.93
CA ALA A 3 -24.07 31.74 -2.46
C ALA A 3 -23.03 31.51 -3.57
N ALA A 4 -21.78 31.88 -3.30
CA ALA A 4 -20.66 31.59 -4.19
C ALA A 4 -20.41 30.09 -4.19
N GLY A 5 -20.81 29.40 -5.28
CA GLY A 5 -20.52 28.02 -5.51
C GLY A 5 -19.00 27.80 -5.63
N HIS A 6 -18.41 27.14 -4.66
CA HIS A 6 -17.05 26.67 -4.75
C HIS A 6 -16.99 25.60 -5.86
N LYS A 7 -16.50 26.00 -7.03
CA LYS A 7 -16.11 25.03 -8.08
C LYS A 7 -14.92 24.24 -7.55
N LEU A 8 -15.13 22.95 -7.32
CA LEU A 8 -14.04 22.00 -7.11
C LEU A 8 -13.05 22.08 -8.28
N PRO A 9 -11.73 22.02 -8.05
CA PRO A 9 -10.74 22.03 -9.11
C PRO A 9 -11.04 20.89 -10.08
N ILE A 10 -11.21 21.24 -11.36
CA ILE A 10 -11.41 20.28 -12.44
C ILE A 10 -10.13 19.46 -12.53
N LEU A 11 -10.21 18.17 -12.23
CA LEU A 11 -9.12 17.22 -12.47
C LEU A 11 -8.69 17.35 -13.94
N PRO A 12 -7.38 17.44 -14.23
CA PRO A 12 -6.90 17.58 -15.60
C PRO A 12 -7.46 16.44 -16.46
N ARG A 13 -7.94 16.79 -17.65
CA ARG A 13 -8.46 15.80 -18.60
C ARG A 13 -7.36 14.77 -18.91
N LYS A 14 -7.75 13.51 -18.97
CA LYS A 14 -6.90 12.34 -19.17
C LYS A 14 -5.98 12.39 -20.41
N ASP A 15 -6.23 13.33 -21.29
CA ASP A 15 -5.61 13.46 -22.62
C ASP A 15 -4.78 14.76 -22.77
N ASP A 16 -4.38 15.40 -21.67
CA ASP A 16 -3.52 16.58 -21.75
C ASP A 16 -2.06 16.16 -22.04
N PRO A 17 -1.47 16.58 -23.18
CA PRO A 17 -0.10 16.25 -23.56
C PRO A 17 0.95 16.68 -22.52
N GLY A 18 0.65 17.74 -21.74
CA GLY A 18 1.50 18.18 -20.63
C GLY A 18 1.54 17.17 -19.49
N THR A 19 0.39 16.66 -19.11
CA THR A 19 0.26 15.61 -18.07
C THR A 19 0.98 14.33 -18.49
N GLU A 20 0.88 13.91 -19.73
CA GLU A 20 1.55 12.71 -20.24
C GLU A 20 3.07 12.83 -20.18
N ARG A 21 3.64 13.96 -20.61
CA ARG A 21 5.09 14.23 -20.53
C ARG A 21 5.59 14.28 -19.10
N TYR A 22 4.80 14.92 -18.21
CA TYR A 22 5.11 14.97 -16.77
C TYR A 22 5.16 13.57 -16.17
N MET A 23 4.16 12.74 -16.45
CA MET A 23 4.08 11.37 -15.94
C MET A 23 5.23 10.51 -16.46
N GLU A 24 5.59 10.63 -17.72
CA GLU A 24 6.74 9.94 -18.29
C GLU A 24 8.05 10.36 -17.59
N TYR A 25 8.27 11.65 -17.46
CA TYR A 25 9.45 12.18 -16.74
C TYR A 25 9.49 11.69 -15.30
N PHE A 26 8.35 11.76 -14.60
CA PHE A 26 8.25 11.34 -13.21
C PHE A 26 8.64 9.86 -13.03
N TYR A 27 8.05 8.96 -13.79
CA TYR A 27 8.34 7.53 -13.66
C TYR A 27 9.75 7.16 -14.13
N LYS A 28 10.33 7.92 -15.04
CA LYS A 28 11.68 7.69 -15.54
C LYS A 28 12.78 8.16 -14.60
N TYR A 29 12.56 9.28 -13.89
CA TYR A 29 13.62 9.94 -13.14
C TYR A 29 13.35 10.17 -11.66
N CYS A 30 12.09 10.25 -11.26
CA CYS A 30 11.71 10.66 -9.90
C CYS A 30 11.17 9.51 -9.03
N ALA A 31 10.47 8.55 -9.63
CA ALA A 31 9.79 7.48 -8.90
C ALA A 31 10.76 6.65 -8.04
N ASP A 32 11.92 6.28 -8.58
CA ASP A 32 12.93 5.51 -7.86
C ASP A 32 13.52 6.30 -6.69
N LEU A 33 13.69 7.62 -6.84
CA LEU A 33 14.16 8.48 -5.76
C LEU A 33 13.12 8.60 -4.65
N LEU A 34 11.86 8.78 -5.01
CA LEU A 34 10.74 8.88 -4.08
C LEU A 34 10.56 7.60 -3.27
N PHE A 35 10.57 6.45 -3.94
CA PHE A 35 10.35 5.15 -3.32
C PHE A 35 11.65 4.46 -2.87
N LYS A 36 12.79 5.16 -2.92
CA LYS A 36 14.09 4.63 -2.47
C LYS A 36 14.04 3.96 -1.09
N PRO A 37 13.36 4.51 -0.06
CA PRO A 37 13.27 3.84 1.24
C PRO A 37 12.58 2.47 1.17
N LEU A 38 11.55 2.31 0.32
CA LEU A 38 10.92 1.00 0.08
C LEU A 38 11.85 0.07 -0.68
N MET A 39 12.62 0.59 -1.63
CA MET A 39 13.57 -0.18 -2.44
C MET A 39 14.80 -0.65 -1.63
N THR A 40 15.11 -0.01 -0.51
CA THR A 40 16.21 -0.43 0.38
C THR A 40 15.80 -1.50 1.40
N LEU A 41 14.50 -1.78 1.56
CA LEU A 41 14.04 -2.88 2.40
C LEU A 41 14.56 -4.21 1.88
N GLN A 42 14.85 -5.14 2.79
CA GLN A 42 15.10 -6.53 2.44
C GLN A 42 13.84 -7.15 1.85
N GLU A 43 14.01 -8.07 0.91
CA GLU A 43 12.89 -8.84 0.40
C GLU A 43 12.36 -9.79 1.49
N TRP A 44 11.06 -10.01 1.52
CA TRP A 44 10.42 -10.80 2.57
C TRP A 44 10.97 -12.25 2.68
N LYS A 45 11.46 -12.82 1.57
CA LYS A 45 12.08 -14.15 1.52
C LYS A 45 13.45 -14.19 2.21
N THR A 46 14.21 -13.13 2.11
CA THR A 46 15.56 -13.02 2.69
C THR A 46 15.54 -12.48 4.11
N CYS A 47 14.46 -11.80 4.50
CA CYS A 47 14.27 -11.28 5.84
C CYS A 47 14.05 -12.44 6.83
N LYS A 48 15.05 -12.72 7.66
CA LYS A 48 15.01 -13.80 8.67
C LYS A 48 14.16 -13.46 9.89
N GLU A 49 13.84 -12.19 10.08
CA GLU A 49 13.05 -11.74 11.20
C GLU A 49 11.60 -12.19 11.07
N ALA A 50 11.10 -12.86 12.11
CA ALA A 50 9.68 -13.26 12.17
C ALA A 50 8.76 -12.05 12.38
N THR A 51 9.28 -10.98 13.00
CA THR A 51 8.54 -9.75 13.29
C THR A 51 9.45 -8.55 13.03
N LEU A 52 9.01 -7.65 12.19
CA LEU A 52 9.73 -6.42 11.89
C LEU A 52 9.43 -5.37 12.97
N LEU A 53 10.48 -4.95 13.68
CA LEU A 53 10.41 -3.89 14.68
C LEU A 53 10.95 -2.60 14.07
N MET A 54 10.14 -1.56 14.08
CA MET A 54 10.48 -0.24 13.56
C MET A 54 10.24 0.83 14.61
N THR A 55 10.96 1.92 14.50
CA THR A 55 10.68 3.14 15.25
C THR A 55 9.37 3.76 14.77
N ARG A 56 8.80 4.65 15.57
CA ARG A 56 7.60 5.40 15.19
C ARG A 56 7.80 6.23 13.92
N GLU A 57 8.97 6.82 13.79
CA GLU A 57 9.33 7.65 12.63
C GLU A 57 9.42 6.81 11.35
N GLU A 58 10.09 5.66 11.42
CA GLU A 58 10.15 4.71 10.31
C GLU A 58 8.77 4.19 9.93
N THR A 59 7.95 3.83 10.93
CA THR A 59 6.56 3.40 10.72
C THR A 59 5.78 4.45 9.95
N ASN A 60 5.79 5.71 10.41
CA ASN A 60 5.08 6.80 9.73
C ASN A 60 5.57 7.01 8.30
N ARG A 61 6.88 6.95 8.08
CA ARG A 61 7.49 7.07 6.75
C ARG A 61 7.01 5.97 5.81
N TYR A 62 7.00 4.71 6.25
CA TYR A 62 6.56 3.59 5.42
C TYR A 62 5.05 3.58 5.18
N VAL A 63 4.23 3.97 6.16
CA VAL A 63 2.79 4.18 5.97
C VAL A 63 2.55 5.21 4.87
N TYR A 64 3.19 6.37 4.96
CA TYR A 64 3.05 7.43 3.97
C TYR A 64 3.47 6.99 2.56
N LEU A 65 4.62 6.30 2.44
CA LEU A 65 5.10 5.79 1.15
C LEU A 65 4.19 4.71 0.57
N CYS A 66 3.64 3.84 1.40
CA CYS A 66 2.66 2.84 0.96
C CYS A 66 1.36 3.47 0.50
N ASP A 67 0.87 4.50 1.20
CA ASP A 67 -0.33 5.23 0.80
C ASP A 67 -0.11 6.01 -0.51
N LEU A 68 1.06 6.63 -0.68
CA LEU A 68 1.41 7.25 -1.96
C LEU A 68 1.45 6.23 -3.09
N LEU A 69 2.11 5.09 -2.88
CA LEU A 69 2.20 4.04 -3.90
C LEU A 69 0.82 3.48 -4.24
N HIS A 70 -0.03 3.25 -3.24
CA HIS A 70 -1.41 2.84 -3.43
C HIS A 70 -2.20 3.85 -4.28
N ASN A 71 -2.10 5.15 -3.96
CA ASN A 71 -2.78 6.20 -4.70
C ASN A 71 -2.25 6.32 -6.13
N PHE A 72 -0.96 6.14 -6.34
CA PHE A 72 -0.39 6.13 -7.69
C PHE A 72 -0.90 4.95 -8.52
N VAL A 73 -0.97 3.75 -7.93
CA VAL A 73 -1.54 2.58 -8.62
C VAL A 73 -3.01 2.79 -8.94
N LEU A 74 -3.75 3.49 -8.09
CA LEU A 74 -5.16 3.79 -8.30
C LEU A 74 -5.39 4.85 -9.39
N GLN A 75 -4.55 5.90 -9.45
CA GLN A 75 -4.79 7.08 -10.28
C GLN A 75 -4.00 7.06 -11.59
N HIS A 76 -2.76 6.59 -11.58
CA HIS A 76 -1.87 6.62 -12.75
C HIS A 76 -1.98 5.37 -13.64
N LEU A 77 -2.84 4.44 -13.28
CA LEU A 77 -3.22 3.25 -14.05
C LEU A 77 -2.00 2.50 -14.62
N PHE A 78 -1.89 2.41 -15.95
CA PHE A 78 -0.88 1.62 -16.65
C PHE A 78 0.57 1.94 -16.25
N ARG A 79 0.93 3.22 -16.09
CA ARG A 79 2.32 3.64 -15.83
C ARG A 79 2.79 3.22 -14.43
N SER A 80 1.97 3.48 -13.41
CA SER A 80 2.27 3.07 -12.04
C SER A 80 2.29 1.55 -11.91
N TYR A 81 1.39 0.91 -12.61
CA TYR A 81 1.28 -0.52 -12.67
C TYR A 81 2.56 -1.15 -13.23
N PHE A 82 3.02 -0.67 -14.39
CA PHE A 82 4.27 -1.10 -15.00
C PHE A 82 5.46 -0.87 -14.04
N TYR A 83 5.51 0.29 -13.41
CA TYR A 83 6.54 0.61 -12.42
C TYR A 83 6.57 -0.41 -11.27
N VAL A 84 5.42 -0.67 -10.64
CA VAL A 84 5.31 -1.57 -9.49
C VAL A 84 5.67 -3.01 -9.85
N THR A 85 5.33 -3.46 -11.06
CA THR A 85 5.62 -4.83 -11.50
C THR A 85 7.06 -5.02 -11.99
N SER A 86 7.71 -3.96 -12.52
CA SER A 86 9.08 -4.04 -13.05
C SER A 86 10.17 -3.70 -12.03
N SER A 87 9.88 -2.86 -11.02
CA SER A 87 10.87 -2.32 -10.09
C SER A 87 11.27 -3.24 -8.93
N ASN A 88 10.73 -4.46 -8.86
CA ASN A 88 10.94 -5.38 -7.73
C ASN A 88 10.57 -4.79 -6.34
N ILE A 89 9.63 -3.82 -6.32
CA ILE A 89 9.17 -3.19 -5.08
C ILE A 89 8.23 -4.10 -4.28
N LEU A 90 7.44 -4.94 -4.95
CA LEU A 90 6.44 -5.80 -4.33
C LEU A 90 7.00 -6.75 -3.26
N PRO A 91 8.08 -7.55 -3.50
CA PRO A 91 8.64 -8.42 -2.49
C PRO A 91 9.24 -7.65 -1.30
N ARG A 92 9.61 -6.39 -1.49
CA ARG A 92 10.12 -5.51 -0.43
C ARG A 92 8.99 -4.92 0.41
N VAL A 93 7.92 -4.46 -0.24
CA VAL A 93 6.69 -4.02 0.45
C VAL A 93 6.06 -5.18 1.23
N ALA A 94 6.14 -6.42 0.72
CA ALA A 94 5.64 -7.61 1.43
C ALA A 94 6.36 -7.85 2.77
N THR A 95 7.60 -7.38 2.93
CA THR A 95 8.31 -7.45 4.23
C THR A 95 7.59 -6.63 5.31
N LEU A 96 6.95 -5.54 4.93
CA LEU A 96 6.16 -4.72 5.86
C LEU A 96 4.96 -5.46 6.45
N LEU A 97 4.47 -6.54 5.80
CA LEU A 97 3.42 -7.39 6.35
C LEU A 97 3.85 -8.13 7.63
N LYS A 98 5.15 -8.30 7.86
CA LYS A 98 5.71 -8.85 9.10
C LYS A 98 5.72 -7.84 10.26
N GLY A 99 5.37 -6.60 10.00
CA GLY A 99 5.38 -5.54 11.01
C GLY A 99 4.31 -5.74 12.07
N ARG A 100 4.74 -5.72 13.32
CA ARG A 100 3.84 -5.65 14.48
C ARG A 100 4.03 -4.32 15.16
N ASP A 101 3.00 -3.50 15.13
CA ASP A 101 3.03 -2.25 15.87
C ASP A 101 2.83 -2.51 17.37
N LYS A 102 3.90 -2.33 18.14
CA LYS A 102 3.83 -2.41 19.61
C LYS A 102 3.09 -1.21 20.21
N HIS A 103 3.00 -0.10 19.50
CA HIS A 103 2.43 1.14 20.01
C HIS A 103 0.89 1.13 20.05
N LEU A 104 0.22 0.21 19.33
CA LEU A 104 -1.24 0.06 19.42
C LEU A 104 -1.74 -0.55 20.73
N ARG A 105 -0.86 -1.10 21.57
CA ARG A 105 -1.28 -1.66 22.88
C ARG A 105 -1.50 -0.62 23.96
N HIS A 106 -1.08 0.63 23.77
CA HIS A 106 -1.12 1.70 24.76
C HIS A 106 -1.85 2.98 24.34
N CYS A 107 -2.59 2.97 23.25
CA CYS A 107 -3.48 4.10 22.94
C CYS A 107 -4.74 4.00 23.78
N GLU A 108 -4.63 4.48 25.02
CA GLU A 108 -5.79 4.95 25.75
C GLU A 108 -6.43 6.12 25.00
N PHE A 109 -7.73 6.05 24.88
CA PHE A 109 -8.63 6.98 24.24
C PHE A 109 -8.26 8.45 24.51
N SER A 110 -7.80 9.18 23.51
CA SER A 110 -7.89 10.64 23.50
C SER A 110 -8.66 11.10 22.25
N ASN A 111 -9.71 11.83 22.54
CA ASN A 111 -10.77 12.28 21.62
C ASN A 111 -10.32 13.29 20.58
N THR A 112 -9.81 12.86 19.40
CA THR A 112 -9.81 13.68 18.21
C THR A 112 -9.90 12.78 16.98
N PHE A 113 -11.04 12.80 16.31
CA PHE A 113 -11.48 11.84 15.30
C PHE A 113 -10.61 11.80 14.03
N ASP A 114 -10.03 12.88 13.59
CA ASP A 114 -9.18 12.94 12.38
C ASP A 114 -7.75 12.44 12.58
N HIS A 115 -7.20 12.59 13.78
CA HIS A 115 -5.90 12.00 14.14
C HIS A 115 -5.98 10.49 14.35
N ILE A 116 -7.13 9.96 14.70
CA ILE A 116 -7.36 8.55 15.03
C ILE A 116 -7.29 7.68 13.77
N LEU A 117 -7.83 8.13 12.64
CA LEU A 117 -7.80 7.38 11.38
C LEU A 117 -6.38 7.19 10.84
N HIS A 118 -5.50 8.16 10.99
CA HIS A 118 -4.10 8.05 10.57
C HIS A 118 -3.24 7.22 11.54
N PHE A 119 -3.65 7.16 12.81
CA PHE A 119 -2.94 6.46 13.88
C PHE A 119 -3.35 4.99 14.06
N MET A 120 -4.52 4.59 13.53
CA MET A 120 -5.08 3.24 13.73
C MET A 120 -4.60 2.20 12.71
N PHE A 121 -3.86 2.59 11.67
CA PHE A 121 -3.45 1.64 10.65
C PHE A 121 -1.95 1.34 10.73
N PRO A 122 -1.57 0.14 11.21
CA PRO A 122 -0.18 -0.30 11.18
C PRO A 122 0.33 -0.32 9.72
N PHE A 123 1.64 -0.12 9.55
CA PHE A 123 2.26 -0.15 8.22
C PHE A 123 2.00 -1.46 7.45
N SER A 124 1.73 -2.57 8.15
CA SER A 124 1.26 -3.81 7.55
C SER A 124 -0.08 -3.64 6.83
N THR A 125 -1.02 -2.86 7.40
CA THR A 125 -2.30 -2.56 6.75
C THR A 125 -2.13 -1.67 5.53
N ALA A 126 -1.28 -0.65 5.59
CA ALA A 126 -0.98 0.23 4.45
C ALA A 126 -0.34 -0.57 3.30
N ALA A 127 0.63 -1.44 3.60
CA ALA A 127 1.23 -2.34 2.63
C ALA A 127 0.20 -3.33 2.04
N PHE A 128 -0.66 -3.90 2.88
CA PHE A 128 -1.68 -4.84 2.44
C PHE A 128 -2.72 -4.23 1.49
N ARG A 129 -3.06 -2.95 1.65
CA ARG A 129 -3.96 -2.22 0.73
C ARG A 129 -3.44 -2.23 -0.71
N ILE A 130 -2.13 -2.17 -0.92
CA ILE A 130 -1.52 -2.24 -2.26
C ILE A 130 -1.82 -3.61 -2.90
N PHE A 131 -1.61 -4.70 -2.16
CA PHE A 131 -1.87 -6.06 -2.67
C PHE A 131 -3.35 -6.31 -2.95
N ARG A 132 -4.26 -5.80 -2.09
CA ARG A 132 -5.69 -5.84 -2.34
C ARG A 132 -6.08 -5.10 -3.63
N LEU A 133 -5.49 -3.92 -3.86
CA LEU A 133 -5.75 -3.13 -5.07
C LEU A 133 -5.28 -3.87 -6.32
N LEU A 134 -4.06 -4.43 -6.30
CA LEU A 134 -3.50 -5.20 -7.41
C LEU A 134 -4.35 -6.43 -7.76
N LEU A 135 -4.90 -7.10 -6.75
CA LEU A 135 -5.80 -8.22 -6.96
C LEU A 135 -7.14 -7.78 -7.56
N LYS A 136 -7.73 -6.69 -7.02
CA LYS A 136 -9.03 -6.17 -7.50
C LYS A 136 -8.99 -5.70 -8.96
N GLN A 137 -7.84 -5.24 -9.45
CA GLN A 137 -7.69 -4.82 -10.84
C GLN A 137 -7.78 -5.96 -11.85
N ASN A 138 -7.79 -7.20 -11.37
CA ASN A 138 -7.93 -8.43 -12.18
C ASN A 138 -7.02 -8.46 -13.41
N ASN A 139 -5.77 -8.00 -13.26
CA ASN A 139 -4.79 -7.96 -14.34
C ASN A 139 -3.91 -9.22 -14.26
N PRO A 140 -3.86 -10.05 -15.33
CA PRO A 140 -3.07 -11.29 -15.34
C PRO A 140 -1.59 -11.09 -15.00
N ASN A 141 -1.00 -9.96 -15.44
CA ASN A 141 0.40 -9.66 -15.13
C ASN A 141 0.63 -9.39 -13.63
N SER A 142 -0.34 -8.74 -12.92
CA SER A 142 -0.28 -8.59 -11.47
C SER A 142 -0.28 -9.92 -10.78
N HIS A 143 -1.22 -10.77 -11.16
CA HIS A 143 -1.36 -12.08 -10.56
C HIS A 143 -0.08 -12.90 -10.78
N ALA A 144 0.46 -12.88 -12.00
CA ALA A 144 1.73 -13.54 -12.30
C ALA A 144 2.89 -13.01 -11.44
N GLN A 145 2.98 -11.69 -11.20
CA GLN A 145 4.01 -11.11 -10.33
C GLN A 145 3.80 -11.46 -8.85
N LEU A 146 2.56 -11.41 -8.36
CA LEU A 146 2.25 -11.82 -6.99
C LEU A 146 2.63 -13.29 -6.75
N MET A 147 2.34 -14.16 -7.70
CA MET A 147 2.71 -15.59 -7.66
C MET A 147 4.22 -15.80 -7.79
N LYS A 148 4.88 -15.13 -8.73
CA LYS A 148 6.34 -15.22 -8.92
C LYS A 148 7.12 -14.88 -7.65
N HIS A 149 6.69 -13.85 -6.93
CA HIS A 149 7.32 -13.42 -5.70
C HIS A 149 6.77 -14.11 -4.45
N ASP A 150 5.82 -15.04 -4.62
CA ASP A 150 5.18 -15.81 -3.53
C ASP A 150 4.58 -14.89 -2.43
N ILE A 151 3.96 -13.80 -2.86
CA ILE A 151 3.39 -12.76 -1.96
C ILE A 151 2.22 -13.30 -1.14
N LEU A 152 1.57 -14.37 -1.60
CA LEU A 152 0.48 -14.99 -0.85
C LEU A 152 0.92 -15.52 0.51
N LYS A 153 2.16 -16.00 0.64
CA LYS A 153 2.66 -16.57 1.89
C LYS A 153 2.69 -15.54 3.03
N PRO A 154 3.36 -14.37 2.91
CA PRO A 154 3.31 -13.37 3.98
C PRO A 154 1.89 -12.84 4.25
N ILE A 155 0.99 -12.84 3.27
CA ILE A 155 -0.42 -12.49 3.49
C ILE A 155 -1.12 -13.57 4.32
N LEU A 156 -0.90 -14.85 4.02
CA LEU A 156 -1.45 -15.98 4.80
C LEU A 156 -0.91 -15.97 6.24
N ASP A 157 0.40 -15.74 6.40
CA ASP A 157 1.03 -15.66 7.72
C ASP A 157 0.42 -14.53 8.56
N MET A 158 0.24 -13.35 7.96
CA MET A 158 -0.43 -12.22 8.60
C MET A 158 -1.89 -12.56 8.94
N THR A 159 -2.63 -13.14 8.00
CA THR A 159 -4.04 -13.53 8.21
C THR A 159 -4.16 -14.52 9.35
N SER A 160 -3.30 -15.55 9.40
CA SER A 160 -3.31 -16.56 10.46
C SER A 160 -3.08 -15.95 11.85
N GLN A 161 -2.28 -14.89 11.92
CA GLN A 161 -2.03 -14.16 13.17
C GLN A 161 -3.22 -13.30 13.60
N GLU A 162 -3.99 -12.79 12.63
CA GLU A 162 -5.14 -11.91 12.87
C GLU A 162 -6.49 -12.65 12.97
N LEU A 163 -6.56 -13.93 12.58
CA LEU A 163 -7.80 -14.74 12.63
C LEU A 163 -8.51 -14.76 13.98
N ARG A 164 -7.74 -14.60 15.08
CA ARG A 164 -8.27 -14.60 16.45
C ARG A 164 -8.67 -13.22 16.94
N ARG A 165 -8.56 -12.20 16.08
CA ARG A 165 -8.83 -10.81 16.42
C ARG A 165 -9.99 -10.31 15.55
N ASP A 166 -10.96 -9.69 16.20
CA ASP A 166 -12.04 -8.99 15.50
C ASP A 166 -11.60 -7.54 15.26
N ASN A 167 -10.96 -7.29 14.12
CA ASN A 167 -10.47 -5.98 13.75
C ASN A 167 -10.55 -5.75 12.22
N LEU A 168 -10.32 -4.51 11.81
CA LEU A 168 -10.37 -4.09 10.40
C LEU A 168 -9.39 -4.87 9.49
N LEU A 169 -8.25 -5.29 10.04
CA LEU A 169 -7.27 -6.06 9.27
C LEU A 169 -7.79 -7.48 9.00
N SER A 170 -8.42 -8.13 9.98
CA SER A 170 -9.02 -9.46 9.77
C SER A 170 -10.15 -9.42 8.74
N CYS A 171 -11.03 -8.42 8.79
CA CYS A 171 -12.07 -8.20 7.77
C CYS A 171 -11.45 -7.98 6.37
N SER A 172 -10.37 -7.19 6.30
CA SER A 172 -9.66 -6.92 5.05
C SER A 172 -8.99 -8.17 4.46
N CYS A 173 -8.48 -9.06 5.32
CA CYS A 173 -7.93 -10.35 4.90
C CYS A 173 -9.02 -11.27 4.34
N GLN A 174 -10.18 -11.34 5.01
CA GLN A 174 -11.32 -12.11 4.52
C GLN A 174 -11.78 -11.63 3.14
N GLU A 175 -11.94 -10.31 2.96
CA GLU A 175 -12.28 -9.72 1.66
C GLU A 175 -11.23 -10.05 0.58
N TYR A 176 -9.94 -10.06 0.93
CA TYR A 176 -8.88 -10.41 0.00
C TYR A 176 -9.04 -11.84 -0.53
N PHE A 177 -9.27 -12.82 0.34
CA PHE A 177 -9.47 -14.21 -0.06
C PHE A 177 -10.78 -14.45 -0.77
N GLU A 178 -11.86 -13.73 -0.42
CA GLU A 178 -13.11 -13.75 -1.17
C GLU A 178 -12.92 -13.25 -2.61
N ASN A 179 -12.12 -12.21 -2.81
CA ASN A 179 -11.80 -11.73 -4.15
C ASN A 179 -10.94 -12.74 -4.93
N MET A 180 -9.98 -13.40 -4.27
CA MET A 180 -9.18 -14.45 -4.92
C MET A 180 -10.03 -15.63 -5.40
N ARG A 181 -11.09 -16.01 -4.66
CA ARG A 181 -11.96 -17.10 -5.04
C ARG A 181 -12.77 -16.81 -6.31
N LYS A 182 -12.93 -15.54 -6.67
CA LYS A 182 -13.69 -15.08 -7.86
C LYS A 182 -12.84 -14.94 -9.12
N VAL A 183 -11.52 -15.00 -8.99
CA VAL A 183 -10.55 -14.91 -10.09
C VAL A 183 -10.21 -16.31 -10.61
#